data_b1c1fd738c415cd32aabc7af7aae45f8
#
_entry.id   b1c1fd738c415cd32aabc7af7aae45f8
#
_cell.length_a   1.000
_cell.length_b   1.000
_cell.length_c   1.000
_cell.angle_alpha   90.00
_cell.angle_beta   90.00
_cell.angle_gamma   90.00
#
_symmetry.space_group_name_H-M   'P 1'
#
loop_
_entity.id
_entity.type
_entity.pdbx_description
1 polymer ?
#
loop_
_entity_poly.entity_id
_entity_poly.type
_entity_poly.pdbx_seq_one_letter_code
_entity_poly.pdbx_strand_id
1 'polypeptide(L)'
;MKKSILLSAVCMVMAIIITSCSSDPTDYLEDDANEEKLTLTVTAESEFTLNTLPDEHNAKSYRKWESGDKLLLVTTNGSRTKVSTLTLTSTKHDGVSGEFTGLIPVSRIVSGNVYRFFYMGKNTISKEELAAGKLNIDLSKQPGSINGLKNNCVWSGLGKIVVLGSNANVEDSITLENAFSVVHFAMSTDDGTDITRVGMRGEGVYTAATVDLASGKATGTTATSAEVDPEENVFFDEGATNFCAILVPGRTSLIFDAYYDGSYSDVVTKVPKARSYPEAESFVYYNGHKAAFSVSSTQKVAITNGNMQYVIPLVTYNTRMMAKTMNANTLIQSKNDKPFKITGRYTMHSGYYRLAPEQWEMAMPKNKRRDNSTYTYEIVKKEGKEYLSPKTYRYFDLPSWGMIDNPTLLSATEYFKPGGSANGIETQYDFGNKLYVGTKKTRTMTSDEWGYLLPKTTTTVTDRIWVSGSTRIPKWAQCYIDENGNGTRNPGEQRGYIIFPDEMTLDKAKEVFTSSNPIFGTGSNMTKNATTYDKIKNSGVVFIPLSAYRPAGSKTISQWGNHGNYFTSSYQGTGIIHVRLVQGTYVNPDPSAPGQGCMSRLVQNIN
;
A
#
# COMPACT_ATOMS: atom_id res chain seq x y z
N MET A 1 43.02 -34.61 -18.84
CA MET A 1 41.75 -34.71 -18.09
C MET A 1 41.34 -33.48 -17.26
N LYS A 2 42.17 -32.44 -17.09
CA LYS A 2 41.82 -31.22 -16.29
C LYS A 2 41.21 -30.06 -17.10
N LYS A 3 41.27 -30.08 -18.44
CA LYS A 3 40.70 -29.00 -19.28
C LYS A 3 39.22 -29.23 -19.69
N SER A 4 38.73 -30.46 -19.66
CA SER A 4 37.33 -30.78 -19.99
C SER A 4 36.32 -30.42 -18.87
N ILE A 5 36.78 -30.45 -17.62
CA ILE A 5 35.91 -30.16 -16.47
C ILE A 5 35.67 -28.65 -16.31
N LEU A 6 36.62 -27.81 -16.76
CA LEU A 6 36.50 -26.37 -16.66
C LEU A 6 35.51 -25.80 -17.70
N LEU A 7 35.40 -26.43 -18.86
CA LEU A 7 34.46 -26.01 -19.91
C LEU A 7 33.00 -26.39 -19.56
N SER A 8 32.78 -27.54 -18.90
CA SER A 8 31.47 -27.92 -18.41
C SER A 8 30.96 -27.01 -17.29
N ALA A 9 31.87 -26.56 -16.41
CA ALA A 9 31.51 -25.65 -15.33
C ALA A 9 31.14 -24.24 -15.84
N VAL A 10 31.83 -23.74 -16.87
CA VAL A 10 31.53 -22.43 -17.47
C VAL A 10 30.22 -22.47 -18.26
N CYS A 11 29.90 -23.56 -18.95
CA CYS A 11 28.61 -23.71 -19.62
C CYS A 11 27.45 -23.85 -18.62
N MET A 12 27.66 -24.48 -17.44
CA MET A 12 26.64 -24.60 -16.41
C MET A 12 26.40 -23.28 -15.65
N VAL A 13 27.42 -22.45 -15.47
CA VAL A 13 27.27 -21.12 -14.87
C VAL A 13 26.61 -20.15 -15.83
N MET A 14 26.84 -20.25 -17.15
CA MET A 14 26.09 -19.44 -18.13
C MET A 14 24.63 -19.86 -18.29
N ALA A 15 24.29 -21.13 -18.06
CA ALA A 15 22.89 -21.57 -18.09
C ALA A 15 22.06 -21.15 -16.88
N ILE A 16 22.70 -20.79 -15.74
CA ILE A 16 22.01 -20.35 -14.52
C ILE A 16 21.76 -18.81 -14.51
N ILE A 17 22.47 -18.06 -15.34
CA ILE A 17 22.29 -16.58 -15.45
C ILE A 17 21.12 -16.19 -16.38
N ILE A 18 20.54 -17.17 -17.13
CA ILE A 18 19.43 -16.89 -18.07
C ILE A 18 18.04 -17.11 -17.45
N THR A 19 17.92 -17.51 -16.19
CA THR A 19 16.63 -17.78 -15.54
C THR A 19 16.21 -16.75 -14.49
N SER A 20 16.77 -15.54 -14.46
CA SER A 20 16.11 -14.40 -13.83
C SER A 20 15.29 -13.66 -14.89
N CYS A 21 14.26 -14.31 -15.42
CA CYS A 21 13.29 -13.67 -16.27
C CYS A 21 12.47 -12.69 -15.43
N SER A 22 12.76 -11.39 -15.61
CA SER A 22 11.69 -10.43 -15.63
C SER A 22 10.61 -10.98 -16.57
N SER A 23 9.37 -10.99 -16.16
CA SER A 23 8.22 -11.30 -17.01
C SER A 23 8.22 -10.34 -18.20
N ASP A 24 8.84 -10.75 -19.29
CA ASP A 24 8.83 -10.00 -20.55
C ASP A 24 7.39 -10.04 -21.08
N PRO A 25 6.76 -8.92 -21.40
CA PRO A 25 5.41 -8.89 -21.99
C PRO A 25 5.29 -9.63 -23.33
N THR A 26 6.39 -10.22 -23.84
CA THR A 26 6.42 -11.02 -25.08
C THR A 26 5.86 -12.44 -24.95
N ASP A 27 5.59 -12.95 -23.73
CA ASP A 27 5.04 -14.29 -23.51
C ASP A 27 3.57 -14.49 -23.95
N TYR A 28 2.95 -13.45 -24.55
CA TYR A 28 1.56 -13.52 -25.05
C TYR A 28 1.42 -14.04 -26.49
N LEU A 29 2.47 -14.66 -27.06
CA LEU A 29 2.57 -14.96 -28.49
C LEU A 29 2.50 -16.45 -28.85
N GLU A 30 1.98 -17.32 -27.97
CA GLU A 30 1.95 -18.76 -28.25
C GLU A 30 1.15 -19.16 -29.52
N ASP A 31 0.18 -18.36 -29.94
CA ASP A 31 -0.67 -18.66 -31.12
C ASP A 31 -0.03 -18.32 -32.49
N ASP A 32 1.07 -17.55 -32.50
CA ASP A 32 1.67 -17.02 -33.74
C ASP A 32 3.08 -17.59 -34.05
N ALA A 33 3.48 -18.66 -33.36
CA ALA A 33 4.85 -19.21 -33.48
C ALA A 33 5.21 -19.70 -34.90
N ASN A 34 4.23 -20.14 -35.69
CA ASN A 34 4.38 -20.70 -37.01
C ASN A 34 3.97 -19.75 -38.15
N GLU A 35 3.61 -18.50 -37.85
CA GLU A 35 3.24 -17.54 -38.89
C GLU A 35 4.45 -16.90 -39.54
N GLU A 36 4.34 -16.60 -40.82
CA GLU A 36 5.32 -15.78 -41.55
C GLU A 36 5.40 -14.38 -40.91
N LYS A 37 6.61 -13.90 -40.64
CA LYS A 37 6.85 -12.61 -39.98
C LYS A 37 7.61 -11.67 -40.89
N LEU A 38 7.29 -10.38 -40.79
CA LEU A 38 8.04 -9.30 -41.42
C LEU A 38 8.72 -8.44 -40.35
N THR A 39 9.80 -7.77 -40.75
CA THR A 39 10.49 -6.80 -39.92
C THR A 39 9.83 -5.43 -40.09
N LEU A 40 9.25 -4.89 -39.01
CA LEU A 40 8.68 -3.55 -38.99
C LEU A 40 9.65 -2.57 -38.35
N THR A 41 9.93 -1.46 -39.06
CA THR A 41 10.71 -0.32 -38.56
C THR A 41 9.82 0.90 -38.40
N VAL A 42 9.94 1.57 -37.28
CA VAL A 42 9.15 2.74 -36.89
C VAL A 42 10.06 3.82 -36.34
N THR A 43 9.93 5.04 -36.84
CA THR A 43 10.53 6.22 -36.23
C THR A 43 9.45 6.92 -35.39
N ALA A 44 9.73 7.18 -34.11
CA ALA A 44 8.78 7.80 -33.20
C ALA A 44 9.40 8.96 -32.41
N GLU A 45 8.61 9.98 -32.17
CA GLU A 45 8.91 11.14 -31.35
C GLU A 45 7.80 11.31 -30.29
N SER A 46 8.18 11.69 -29.08
CA SER A 46 7.19 11.98 -28.02
C SER A 46 7.23 13.47 -27.67
N GLU A 47 6.12 14.15 -27.90
CA GLU A 47 5.99 15.58 -27.67
C GLU A 47 5.04 15.90 -26.51
N PHE A 48 5.49 16.76 -25.59
CA PHE A 48 4.60 17.45 -24.67
C PHE A 48 4.32 18.85 -25.20
N THR A 49 3.06 19.17 -25.44
CA THR A 49 2.68 20.55 -25.76
C THR A 49 2.55 21.34 -24.46
N LEU A 50 3.53 22.23 -24.21
CA LEU A 50 3.44 23.22 -23.16
C LEU A 50 2.46 24.29 -23.59
N ASN A 51 1.24 24.29 -23.03
CA ASN A 51 0.38 25.48 -23.12
C ASN A 51 0.88 26.55 -22.15
N THR A 52 1.90 27.26 -22.56
CA THR A 52 2.34 28.46 -21.88
C THR A 52 1.30 29.58 -22.06
N LEU A 53 1.15 30.42 -21.07
CA LEU A 53 0.48 31.73 -21.19
C LEU A 53 1.19 32.60 -22.25
N PRO A 54 0.51 33.60 -22.86
CA PRO A 54 0.82 34.14 -24.18
C PRO A 54 2.19 34.77 -24.41
N ASP A 55 3.02 34.92 -23.43
CA ASP A 55 4.30 35.63 -23.59
C ASP A 55 5.46 34.73 -23.08
N GLU A 56 6.24 34.20 -24.01
CA GLU A 56 7.66 33.93 -23.97
C GLU A 56 8.17 32.47 -24.09
N HIS A 57 7.47 31.39 -23.83
CA HIS A 57 8.13 30.07 -24.03
C HIS A 57 7.17 29.00 -24.56
N ASN A 58 6.96 29.00 -25.86
CA ASN A 58 6.48 27.81 -26.61
C ASN A 58 7.58 26.73 -26.68
N ALA A 59 8.15 26.37 -25.57
CA ALA A 59 9.13 25.31 -25.54
C ALA A 59 8.40 23.97 -25.58
N LYS A 60 8.40 23.32 -26.73
CA LYS A 60 8.05 21.90 -26.83
C LYS A 60 9.05 21.14 -25.97
N SER A 61 8.56 20.40 -24.99
CA SER A 61 9.38 19.49 -24.22
C SER A 61 9.26 18.10 -24.81
N TYR A 62 10.38 17.53 -25.23
CA TYR A 62 10.43 16.19 -25.78
C TYR A 62 11.00 15.24 -24.74
N ARG A 63 10.43 14.03 -24.70
CA ARG A 63 11.04 12.93 -23.98
C ARG A 63 12.26 12.44 -24.76
N LYS A 64 13.36 12.17 -24.07
CA LYS A 64 14.50 11.47 -24.66
C LYS A 64 14.30 9.96 -24.54
N TRP A 65 14.50 9.25 -25.63
CA TRP A 65 14.49 7.80 -25.67
C TRP A 65 15.73 7.22 -25.01
N GLU A 66 15.54 6.16 -24.26
CA GLU A 66 16.60 5.48 -23.51
C GLU A 66 16.70 4.00 -23.95
N SER A 67 17.91 3.42 -23.86
CA SER A 67 18.11 2.00 -24.17
C SER A 67 17.14 1.11 -23.39
N GLY A 68 16.49 0.19 -24.10
CA GLY A 68 15.48 -0.70 -23.53
C GLY A 68 14.05 -0.19 -23.65
N ASP A 69 13.83 1.04 -24.15
CA ASP A 69 12.48 1.53 -24.45
C ASP A 69 11.83 0.65 -25.54
N LYS A 70 10.50 0.45 -25.38
CA LYS A 70 9.71 -0.39 -26.28
C LYS A 70 8.47 0.37 -26.76
N LEU A 71 8.13 0.19 -28.04
CA LEU A 71 6.83 0.55 -28.59
C LEU A 71 5.97 -0.70 -28.75
N LEU A 72 4.68 -0.55 -28.48
CA LEU A 72 3.68 -1.58 -28.71
C LEU A 72 2.84 -1.21 -29.93
N LEU A 73 2.81 -2.06 -30.93
CA LEU A 73 1.86 -2.00 -32.03
C LEU A 73 0.59 -2.74 -31.61
N VAL A 74 -0.54 -2.05 -31.60
CA VAL A 74 -1.86 -2.63 -31.33
C VAL A 74 -2.57 -2.95 -32.64
N THR A 75 -2.96 -4.21 -32.81
CA THR A 75 -3.71 -4.69 -33.96
C THR A 75 -4.99 -5.37 -33.49
N THR A 76 -6.06 -5.25 -34.24
CA THR A 76 -7.34 -5.94 -33.98
C THR A 76 -7.62 -6.93 -35.11
N ASN A 77 -7.90 -8.18 -34.74
CA ASN A 77 -8.36 -9.19 -35.67
C ASN A 77 -9.72 -9.71 -35.19
N GLY A 78 -10.80 -9.27 -35.84
CA GLY A 78 -12.15 -9.48 -35.36
C GLY A 78 -12.39 -8.79 -34.00
N SER A 79 -12.81 -9.56 -33.00
CA SER A 79 -13.03 -9.05 -31.63
C SER A 79 -11.80 -9.13 -30.72
N ARG A 80 -10.64 -9.62 -31.20
CA ARG A 80 -9.46 -9.82 -30.39
C ARG A 80 -8.42 -8.75 -30.65
N THR A 81 -7.98 -8.10 -29.60
CA THR A 81 -6.84 -7.17 -29.63
C THR A 81 -5.55 -7.97 -29.43
N LYS A 82 -4.58 -7.76 -30.31
CA LYS A 82 -3.24 -8.34 -30.23
C LYS A 82 -2.21 -7.23 -30.17
N VAL A 83 -1.08 -7.50 -29.51
CA VAL A 83 0.03 -6.56 -29.37
C VAL A 83 1.29 -7.18 -29.92
N SER A 84 2.10 -6.36 -30.58
CA SER A 84 3.45 -6.72 -31.03
C SER A 84 4.45 -5.69 -30.49
N THR A 85 5.58 -6.16 -29.97
CA THR A 85 6.60 -5.29 -29.36
C THR A 85 7.68 -4.93 -30.37
N LEU A 86 8.01 -3.64 -30.43
CA LEU A 86 9.16 -3.11 -31.13
C LEU A 86 10.15 -2.54 -30.12
N THR A 87 11.42 -2.86 -30.28
CA THR A 87 12.50 -2.43 -29.39
C THR A 87 13.28 -1.28 -30.01
N LEU A 88 13.70 -0.32 -29.21
CA LEU A 88 14.55 0.80 -29.64
C LEU A 88 15.89 0.27 -30.16
N THR A 89 16.25 0.63 -31.38
CA THR A 89 17.50 0.23 -32.03
C THR A 89 18.48 1.37 -32.18
N SER A 90 17.99 2.59 -32.40
CA SER A 90 18.83 3.78 -32.49
C SER A 90 18.08 5.05 -32.08
N THR A 91 18.80 6.10 -31.75
CA THR A 91 18.26 7.44 -31.48
C THR A 91 18.90 8.50 -32.36
N LYS A 92 18.15 9.53 -32.71
CA LYS A 92 18.57 10.71 -33.45
C LYS A 92 18.17 11.99 -32.70
N HIS A 93 18.68 13.15 -33.10
CA HIS A 93 18.33 14.46 -32.56
C HIS A 93 18.45 14.52 -31.01
N ASP A 94 19.62 14.10 -30.50
CA ASP A 94 19.92 14.08 -29.08
C ASP A 94 18.91 13.25 -28.24
N GLY A 95 18.45 12.12 -28.84
CA GLY A 95 17.52 11.18 -28.20
C GLY A 95 16.04 11.53 -28.35
N VAL A 96 15.68 12.64 -28.99
CA VAL A 96 14.28 13.03 -29.19
C VAL A 96 13.55 12.10 -30.16
N SER A 97 14.20 11.68 -31.21
CA SER A 97 13.67 10.73 -32.21
C SER A 97 14.26 9.35 -31.96
N GLY A 98 13.43 8.32 -31.87
CA GLY A 98 13.80 6.91 -31.66
C GLY A 98 13.39 6.06 -32.86
N GLU A 99 14.28 5.17 -33.30
CA GLU A 99 13.97 4.14 -34.27
C GLU A 99 13.74 2.81 -33.55
N PHE A 100 12.61 2.18 -33.83
CA PHE A 100 12.15 0.95 -33.17
C PHE A 100 11.97 -0.15 -34.23
N THR A 101 12.39 -1.36 -33.91
CA THR A 101 12.29 -2.51 -34.83
C THR A 101 11.73 -3.72 -34.09
N GLY A 102 10.89 -4.49 -34.79
CA GLY A 102 10.32 -5.73 -34.26
C GLY A 102 9.81 -6.67 -35.36
N LEU A 103 9.65 -7.94 -34.99
CA LEU A 103 9.09 -8.97 -35.88
C LEU A 103 7.59 -9.04 -35.70
N ILE A 104 6.81 -8.83 -36.74
CA ILE A 104 5.37 -8.79 -36.74
C ILE A 104 4.80 -9.88 -37.66
N PRO A 105 3.81 -10.67 -37.19
CA PRO A 105 3.13 -11.62 -38.07
C PRO A 105 2.46 -10.91 -39.25
N VAL A 106 2.67 -11.44 -40.45
CA VAL A 106 2.13 -10.86 -41.72
C VAL A 106 0.59 -10.75 -41.64
N SER A 107 -0.07 -11.72 -41.02
CA SER A 107 -1.52 -11.75 -40.85
C SER A 107 -2.11 -10.56 -40.06
N ARG A 108 -1.27 -9.86 -39.31
CA ARG A 108 -1.70 -8.74 -38.46
C ARG A 108 -1.66 -7.39 -39.17
N ILE A 109 -1.02 -7.30 -40.34
CA ILE A 109 -0.76 -6.04 -41.03
C ILE A 109 -1.32 -6.08 -42.43
N VAL A 110 -2.05 -5.03 -42.80
CA VAL A 110 -2.47 -4.76 -44.19
C VAL A 110 -1.73 -3.50 -44.64
N SER A 111 -0.98 -3.61 -45.75
CA SER A 111 -0.22 -2.49 -46.31
C SER A 111 -1.15 -1.32 -46.65
N GLY A 112 -0.75 -0.12 -46.28
CA GLY A 112 -1.53 1.10 -46.49
C GLY A 112 -2.52 1.43 -45.34
N ASN A 113 -2.72 0.53 -44.41
CA ASN A 113 -3.58 0.81 -43.25
C ASN A 113 -2.87 1.59 -42.14
N VAL A 114 -3.65 2.28 -41.33
CA VAL A 114 -3.19 3.06 -40.18
C VAL A 114 -3.37 2.24 -38.92
N TYR A 115 -2.34 2.18 -38.12
CA TYR A 115 -2.27 1.45 -36.86
C TYR A 115 -1.91 2.37 -35.70
N ARG A 116 -2.29 1.96 -34.46
CA ARG A 116 -1.96 2.69 -33.26
C ARG A 116 -0.74 2.08 -32.58
N PHE A 117 0.17 2.95 -32.19
CA PHE A 117 1.38 2.62 -31.46
C PHE A 117 1.31 3.21 -30.07
N PHE A 118 1.78 2.47 -29.06
CA PHE A 118 1.82 2.91 -27.67
C PHE A 118 3.24 2.86 -27.12
N TYR A 119 3.56 3.86 -26.34
CA TYR A 119 4.65 3.82 -25.37
C TYR A 119 4.04 3.87 -23.98
N MET A 120 4.37 2.90 -23.14
CA MET A 120 3.74 2.73 -21.83
C MET A 120 4.69 3.01 -20.64
N GLY A 121 5.90 3.53 -20.91
CA GLY A 121 6.90 3.73 -19.87
C GLY A 121 7.25 2.42 -19.17
N LYS A 122 7.06 2.37 -17.84
CA LYS A 122 7.24 1.17 -17.03
C LYS A 122 5.95 0.36 -16.80
N ASN A 123 4.81 0.83 -17.33
CA ASN A 123 3.57 0.08 -17.20
C ASN A 123 3.66 -1.21 -18.03
N THR A 124 3.05 -2.26 -17.52
CA THR A 124 2.89 -3.55 -18.20
C THR A 124 1.42 -3.76 -18.52
N ILE A 125 1.12 -4.53 -19.54
CA ILE A 125 -0.24 -4.90 -19.90
C ILE A 125 -0.46 -6.38 -19.58
N SER A 126 -1.53 -6.71 -18.85
CA SER A 126 -1.93 -8.08 -18.56
C SER A 126 -2.75 -8.70 -19.71
N LYS A 127 -2.94 -10.03 -19.67
CA LYS A 127 -3.79 -10.73 -20.66
C LYS A 127 -5.24 -10.26 -20.59
N GLU A 128 -5.72 -10.01 -19.38
CA GLU A 128 -7.08 -9.55 -19.10
C GLU A 128 -7.29 -8.13 -19.65
N GLU A 129 -6.33 -7.23 -19.45
CA GLU A 129 -6.37 -5.88 -19.99
C GLU A 129 -6.33 -5.86 -21.51
N LEU A 130 -5.48 -6.71 -22.11
CA LEU A 130 -5.39 -6.86 -23.56
C LEU A 130 -6.71 -7.40 -24.12
N ALA A 131 -7.31 -8.41 -23.50
CA ALA A 131 -8.60 -8.95 -23.90
C ALA A 131 -9.74 -7.92 -23.77
N ALA A 132 -9.68 -7.07 -22.74
CA ALA A 132 -10.61 -5.97 -22.53
C ALA A 132 -10.35 -4.76 -23.44
N GLY A 133 -9.21 -4.71 -24.15
CA GLY A 133 -8.79 -3.56 -24.96
C GLY A 133 -8.48 -2.30 -24.12
N LYS A 134 -8.10 -2.45 -22.86
CA LYS A 134 -7.91 -1.35 -21.91
C LYS A 134 -6.67 -1.60 -21.04
N LEU A 135 -5.94 -0.54 -20.76
CA LEU A 135 -4.80 -0.53 -19.84
C LEU A 135 -5.21 0.21 -18.55
N ASN A 136 -4.98 -0.39 -17.38
CA ASN A 136 -5.25 0.23 -16.09
C ASN A 136 -4.02 0.97 -15.58
N ILE A 137 -4.20 2.21 -15.15
CA ILE A 137 -3.14 3.07 -14.63
C ILE A 137 -3.47 3.48 -13.21
N ASP A 138 -2.54 3.19 -12.29
CA ASP A 138 -2.61 3.68 -10.92
C ASP A 138 -2.10 5.12 -10.85
N LEU A 139 -2.96 6.02 -10.42
CA LEU A 139 -2.68 7.45 -10.22
C LEU A 139 -2.66 7.83 -8.73
N SER A 140 -2.78 6.86 -7.83
CA SER A 140 -2.87 7.09 -6.38
C SER A 140 -1.57 7.62 -5.78
N LYS A 141 -0.42 7.26 -6.38
CA LYS A 141 0.90 7.74 -6.01
C LYS A 141 1.66 8.18 -7.25
N GLN A 142 2.18 9.39 -7.22
CA GLN A 142 2.91 9.95 -8.34
C GLN A 142 4.26 10.51 -7.87
N PRO A 143 5.33 10.35 -8.65
CA PRO A 143 6.68 10.73 -8.24
C PRO A 143 6.92 12.24 -8.14
N GLY A 144 5.99 13.08 -8.56
CA GLY A 144 6.08 14.55 -8.46
C GLY A 144 7.11 15.23 -9.35
N SER A 145 8.01 14.50 -9.99
CA SER A 145 8.99 15.02 -10.93
C SER A 145 8.63 14.69 -12.38
N ILE A 146 8.97 15.58 -13.32
CA ILE A 146 8.69 15.37 -14.73
C ILE A 146 9.38 14.10 -15.27
N ASN A 147 10.58 13.81 -14.77
CA ASN A 147 11.31 12.60 -15.13
C ASN A 147 10.67 11.32 -14.57
N GLY A 148 10.10 11.39 -13.37
CA GLY A 148 9.36 10.30 -12.78
C GLY A 148 8.04 10.04 -13.51
N LEU A 149 7.30 11.10 -13.84
CA LEU A 149 6.01 11.00 -14.53
C LEU A 149 6.12 10.35 -15.92
N LYS A 150 7.24 10.53 -16.63
CA LYS A 150 7.43 9.86 -17.93
C LYS A 150 7.32 8.33 -17.86
N ASN A 151 7.52 7.73 -16.67
CA ASN A 151 7.37 6.29 -16.47
C ASN A 151 5.93 5.86 -16.18
N ASN A 152 5.05 6.79 -15.80
CA ASN A 152 3.65 6.51 -15.45
C ASN A 152 2.68 6.98 -16.54
N CYS A 153 3.13 7.80 -17.49
CA CYS A 153 2.32 8.25 -18.61
C CYS A 153 2.22 7.18 -19.70
N VAL A 154 1.14 7.26 -20.46
CA VAL A 154 0.91 6.46 -21.67
C VAL A 154 0.83 7.41 -22.85
N TRP A 155 1.67 7.17 -23.84
CA TRP A 155 1.64 7.91 -25.10
C TRP A 155 1.13 7.02 -26.21
N SER A 156 0.41 7.60 -27.16
CA SER A 156 -0.02 6.88 -28.35
C SER A 156 0.03 7.76 -29.59
N GLY A 157 0.29 7.15 -30.72
CA GLY A 157 0.29 7.81 -32.02
C GLY A 157 -0.23 6.88 -33.12
N LEU A 158 -0.57 7.44 -34.24
CA LEU A 158 -1.01 6.72 -35.42
C LEU A 158 0.07 6.72 -36.48
N GLY A 159 0.29 5.56 -37.13
CA GLY A 159 1.23 5.43 -38.22
C GLY A 159 0.68 4.53 -39.33
N LYS A 160 0.88 4.94 -40.58
CA LYS A 160 0.50 4.17 -41.76
C LYS A 160 1.63 3.21 -42.12
N ILE A 161 1.33 1.92 -42.13
CA ILE A 161 2.30 0.88 -42.41
C ILE A 161 2.30 0.55 -43.90
N VAL A 162 3.49 0.56 -44.50
CA VAL A 162 3.73 0.13 -45.91
C VAL A 162 4.61 -1.13 -45.91
N VAL A 163 4.13 -2.20 -46.51
CA VAL A 163 4.83 -3.48 -46.61
C VAL A 163 5.65 -3.53 -47.91
N LEU A 164 6.93 -3.86 -47.80
CA LEU A 164 7.89 -3.94 -48.87
C LEU A 164 8.62 -5.30 -48.82
N GLY A 165 8.03 -6.33 -49.41
CA GLY A 165 8.52 -7.70 -49.31
C GLY A 165 8.48 -8.25 -47.91
N SER A 166 9.63 -8.68 -47.36
CA SER A 166 9.75 -9.17 -45.96
C SER A 166 9.94 -8.06 -44.94
N ASN A 167 9.91 -6.80 -45.33
CA ASN A 167 10.04 -5.64 -44.49
C ASN A 167 8.77 -4.78 -44.51
N ALA A 168 8.55 -4.01 -43.47
CA ALA A 168 7.54 -2.98 -43.42
C ALA A 168 8.10 -1.73 -42.72
N ASN A 169 7.66 -0.58 -43.14
CA ASN A 169 8.01 0.68 -42.53
C ASN A 169 6.75 1.50 -42.28
N VAL A 170 6.80 2.38 -41.33
CA VAL A 170 5.83 3.45 -41.21
C VAL A 170 6.19 4.54 -42.19
N GLU A 171 5.21 5.08 -42.93
CA GLU A 171 5.43 6.02 -44.03
C GLU A 171 6.12 7.30 -43.56
N ASP A 172 5.76 7.80 -42.39
CA ASP A 172 6.33 8.99 -41.76
C ASP A 172 6.70 8.70 -40.29
N SER A 173 7.48 9.60 -39.65
CA SER A 173 7.70 9.50 -38.20
C SER A 173 6.38 9.67 -37.45
N ILE A 174 6.21 8.88 -36.38
CA ILE A 174 5.02 8.93 -35.53
C ILE A 174 5.24 9.95 -34.42
N THR A 175 4.36 10.92 -34.30
CA THR A 175 4.29 11.76 -33.10
C THR A 175 3.41 11.07 -32.07
N LEU A 176 3.99 10.77 -30.91
CA LEU A 176 3.26 10.19 -29.78
C LEU A 176 2.75 11.29 -28.86
N GLU A 177 1.46 11.28 -28.60
CA GLU A 177 0.76 12.20 -27.70
C GLU A 177 0.46 11.49 -26.37
N ASN A 178 0.60 12.19 -25.26
CA ASN A 178 0.25 11.67 -23.94
C ASN A 178 -1.27 11.53 -23.80
N ALA A 179 -1.73 10.39 -23.32
CA ALA A 179 -3.15 10.15 -23.04
C ALA A 179 -3.69 11.03 -21.89
N PHE A 180 -2.80 11.58 -21.08
CA PHE A 180 -3.10 12.38 -19.89
C PHE A 180 -2.75 13.85 -20.08
N SER A 181 -3.31 14.67 -19.21
CA SER A 181 -2.83 16.05 -18.96
C SER A 181 -1.76 16.02 -17.89
N VAL A 182 -0.78 16.91 -17.95
CA VAL A 182 0.22 17.11 -16.89
C VAL A 182 0.06 18.51 -16.32
N VAL A 183 0.04 18.62 -15.01
CA VAL A 183 0.06 19.88 -14.29
C VAL A 183 1.43 20.05 -13.65
N HIS A 184 2.11 21.13 -13.98
CA HIS A 184 3.33 21.56 -13.31
C HIS A 184 3.01 22.75 -12.42
N PHE A 185 3.37 22.69 -11.15
CA PHE A 185 3.13 23.77 -10.19
C PHE A 185 4.25 23.86 -9.17
N ALA A 186 4.46 25.07 -8.66
CA ALA A 186 5.41 25.35 -7.61
C ALA A 186 4.68 25.83 -6.36
N MET A 187 5.15 25.41 -5.19
CA MET A 187 4.65 25.88 -3.90
C MET A 187 5.80 26.38 -3.04
N SER A 188 5.55 27.45 -2.29
CA SER A 188 6.47 27.97 -1.28
C SER A 188 5.72 28.34 0.00
N THR A 189 6.38 28.19 1.14
CA THR A 189 5.89 28.66 2.43
C THR A 189 6.42 30.07 2.71
N ASP A 190 5.72 30.84 3.55
CA ASP A 190 6.16 32.19 3.93
C ASP A 190 7.43 32.20 4.76
N ASP A 191 7.67 31.13 5.49
CA ASP A 191 8.80 30.96 6.40
C ASP A 191 9.98 30.19 5.79
N GLY A 192 9.87 29.83 4.51
CA GLY A 192 10.90 29.05 3.81
C GLY A 192 10.96 27.57 4.20
N THR A 193 9.94 27.06 4.88
CA THR A 193 9.85 25.64 5.25
C THR A 193 9.64 24.79 3.99
N ASP A 194 10.39 23.70 3.88
CA ASP A 194 10.30 22.78 2.75
C ASP A 194 8.96 22.05 2.73
N ILE A 195 8.32 22.03 1.58
CA ILE A 195 7.14 21.19 1.33
C ILE A 195 7.63 19.79 0.99
N THR A 196 7.31 18.83 1.84
CA THR A 196 7.79 17.46 1.72
C THR A 196 6.86 16.58 0.88
N ARG A 197 5.60 16.99 0.72
CA ARG A 197 4.59 16.24 -0.04
C ARG A 197 3.41 17.13 -0.39
N VAL A 198 2.74 16.81 -1.48
CA VAL A 198 1.48 17.45 -1.88
C VAL A 198 0.42 16.40 -2.14
N GLY A 199 -0.76 16.58 -1.56
CA GLY A 199 -1.97 15.86 -1.91
C GLY A 199 -2.78 16.67 -2.92
N MET A 200 -3.43 16.01 -3.86
CA MET A 200 -4.42 16.61 -4.75
C MET A 200 -5.78 15.98 -4.50
N ARG A 201 -6.81 16.83 -4.49
CA ARG A 201 -8.20 16.38 -4.40
C ARG A 201 -9.13 17.35 -5.13
N GLY A 202 -10.34 16.94 -5.39
CA GLY A 202 -11.37 17.76 -6.00
C GLY A 202 -12.05 17.06 -7.19
N GLU A 203 -12.94 17.78 -7.85
CA GLU A 203 -13.66 17.29 -9.02
C GLU A 203 -12.69 16.97 -10.16
N GLY A 204 -12.81 15.78 -10.77
CA GLY A 204 -11.95 15.33 -11.87
C GLY A 204 -10.58 14.81 -11.46
N VAL A 205 -10.29 14.69 -10.15
CA VAL A 205 -9.11 13.98 -9.65
C VAL A 205 -9.46 12.52 -9.47
N TYR A 206 -8.67 11.65 -10.08
CA TYR A 206 -8.86 10.21 -10.04
C TYR A 206 -7.61 9.53 -9.48
N THR A 207 -7.80 8.49 -8.70
CA THR A 207 -6.70 7.64 -8.18
C THR A 207 -6.40 6.46 -9.10
N ALA A 208 -7.28 6.18 -10.06
CA ALA A 208 -7.07 5.20 -11.11
C ALA A 208 -7.69 5.66 -12.43
N ALA A 209 -7.13 5.21 -13.54
CA ALA A 209 -7.65 5.49 -14.87
C ALA A 209 -7.51 4.26 -15.78
N THR A 210 -8.28 4.23 -16.85
CA THR A 210 -8.09 3.28 -17.94
C THR A 210 -7.74 4.03 -19.22
N VAL A 211 -6.82 3.48 -20.01
CA VAL A 211 -6.52 3.94 -21.37
C VAL A 211 -7.07 2.92 -22.34
N ASP A 212 -7.96 3.36 -23.22
CA ASP A 212 -8.55 2.54 -24.27
C ASP A 212 -7.52 2.32 -25.39
N LEU A 213 -7.23 1.07 -25.72
CA LEU A 213 -6.20 0.71 -26.70
C LEU A 213 -6.59 1.03 -28.15
N ALA A 214 -7.86 1.18 -28.46
CA ALA A 214 -8.28 1.54 -29.81
C ALA A 214 -8.18 3.05 -30.06
N SER A 215 -8.56 3.86 -29.09
CA SER A 215 -8.59 5.33 -29.22
C SER A 215 -7.36 6.04 -28.62
N GLY A 216 -6.61 5.40 -27.71
CA GLY A 216 -5.53 6.03 -26.93
C GLY A 216 -6.03 7.00 -25.87
N LYS A 217 -7.33 7.03 -25.56
CA LYS A 217 -7.92 8.00 -24.63
C LYS A 217 -7.96 7.46 -23.20
N ALA A 218 -7.60 8.32 -22.25
CA ALA A 218 -7.72 8.03 -20.83
C ALA A 218 -9.11 8.38 -20.29
N THR A 219 -9.61 7.54 -19.37
CA THR A 219 -10.85 7.77 -18.63
C THR A 219 -10.62 7.43 -17.17
N GLY A 220 -11.05 8.29 -16.25
CA GLY A 220 -10.98 8.04 -14.82
C GLY A 220 -11.93 6.92 -14.38
N THR A 221 -11.45 6.01 -13.53
CA THR A 221 -12.24 4.85 -13.09
C THR A 221 -12.62 4.92 -11.61
N THR A 222 -11.83 5.60 -10.79
CA THR A 222 -12.10 5.78 -9.37
C THR A 222 -12.10 7.28 -9.08
N ALA A 223 -13.28 7.84 -8.91
CA ALA A 223 -13.42 9.24 -8.53
C ALA A 223 -13.17 9.38 -7.03
N THR A 224 -12.38 10.37 -6.64
CA THR A 224 -12.31 10.80 -5.25
C THR A 224 -13.58 11.55 -4.91
N SER A 225 -14.49 10.93 -4.16
CA SER A 225 -15.61 11.66 -3.56
C SER A 225 -15.09 12.62 -2.49
N ALA A 226 -15.84 13.67 -2.17
CA ALA A 226 -15.45 14.63 -1.13
C ALA A 226 -15.29 14.02 0.28
N GLU A 227 -15.64 12.76 0.46
CA GLU A 227 -15.58 12.00 1.71
C GLU A 227 -14.39 11.04 1.78
N VAL A 228 -13.57 10.96 0.75
CA VAL A 228 -12.38 10.11 0.74
C VAL A 228 -11.36 10.65 1.72
N ASP A 229 -10.87 9.76 2.56
CA ASP A 229 -9.79 10.03 3.52
C ASP A 229 -8.59 10.68 2.80
N PRO A 230 -8.00 11.76 3.35
CA PRO A 230 -6.79 12.36 2.79
C PRO A 230 -5.68 11.36 2.43
N GLU A 231 -5.72 10.17 3.00
CA GLU A 231 -4.77 9.09 2.72
C GLU A 231 -4.94 8.43 1.35
N GLU A 232 -6.13 8.51 0.77
CA GLU A 232 -6.45 7.92 -0.54
C GLU A 232 -6.32 8.92 -1.70
N ASN A 233 -5.96 10.17 -1.39
CA ASN A 233 -5.70 11.18 -2.41
C ASN A 233 -4.41 10.87 -3.18
N VAL A 234 -4.28 11.48 -4.35
CA VAL A 234 -3.05 11.44 -5.15
C VAL A 234 -1.93 12.17 -4.41
N PHE A 235 -0.86 11.46 -4.07
CA PHE A 235 0.28 11.99 -3.31
C PHE A 235 1.54 12.05 -4.16
N PHE A 236 2.34 13.08 -3.93
CA PHE A 236 3.66 13.26 -4.53
C PHE A 236 4.72 13.13 -3.44
N ASP A 237 5.70 12.26 -3.64
CA ASP A 237 6.74 11.95 -2.66
C ASP A 237 8.07 12.61 -3.08
N GLU A 238 8.15 13.94 -3.08
CA GLU A 238 9.45 14.61 -3.24
C GLU A 238 9.48 15.97 -2.55
N GLY A 239 10.57 16.23 -1.83
CA GLY A 239 10.85 17.48 -1.13
C GLY A 239 11.29 18.60 -2.07
N ALA A 240 10.52 18.87 -3.12
CA ALA A 240 10.79 19.95 -4.05
C ALA A 240 9.70 21.01 -3.97
N THR A 241 10.07 22.24 -4.18
CA THR A 241 9.11 23.35 -4.34
C THR A 241 8.33 23.24 -5.66
N ASN A 242 8.80 22.43 -6.60
CA ASN A 242 8.17 22.17 -7.89
C ASN A 242 7.61 20.76 -7.95
N PHE A 243 6.38 20.65 -8.44
CA PHE A 243 5.66 19.39 -8.54
C PHE A 243 5.02 19.23 -9.91
N CYS A 244 5.04 18.00 -10.44
CA CYS A 244 4.32 17.62 -11.64
C CYS A 244 3.31 16.52 -11.31
N ALA A 245 2.11 16.61 -11.89
CA ALA A 245 1.06 15.61 -11.71
C ALA A 245 0.40 15.22 -13.01
N ILE A 246 0.03 13.95 -13.12
CA ILE A 246 -0.80 13.41 -14.19
C ILE A 246 -2.27 13.52 -13.79
N LEU A 247 -3.09 14.02 -14.70
CA LEU A 247 -4.54 14.11 -14.55
C LEU A 247 -5.25 13.52 -15.76
N VAL A 248 -6.38 12.90 -15.53
CA VAL A 248 -7.27 12.48 -16.62
C VAL A 248 -7.83 13.72 -17.31
N PRO A 249 -7.82 13.79 -18.66
CA PRO A 249 -8.38 14.91 -19.38
C PRO A 249 -9.85 15.16 -19.03
N GLY A 250 -10.25 16.39 -18.89
CA GLY A 250 -11.62 16.79 -18.56
C GLY A 250 -11.70 18.07 -17.74
N ARG A 251 -12.88 18.34 -17.21
CA ARG A 251 -13.08 19.48 -16.30
C ARG A 251 -12.59 19.11 -14.92
N THR A 252 -11.70 19.92 -14.37
CA THR A 252 -11.07 19.68 -13.08
C THR A 252 -11.09 20.92 -12.20
N SER A 253 -11.36 20.71 -10.92
CA SER A 253 -11.21 21.71 -9.87
C SER A 253 -10.26 21.16 -8.82
N LEU A 254 -9.04 21.71 -8.75
CA LEU A 254 -7.98 21.18 -7.91
C LEU A 254 -7.90 21.93 -6.59
N ILE A 255 -7.77 21.17 -5.51
CA ILE A 255 -7.36 21.62 -4.19
C ILE A 255 -6.07 20.89 -3.88
N PHE A 256 -5.02 21.64 -3.57
CA PHE A 256 -3.74 21.11 -3.16
C PHE A 256 -3.62 21.17 -1.64
N ASP A 257 -3.30 20.04 -1.03
CA ASP A 257 -2.97 19.92 0.39
C ASP A 257 -1.44 19.77 0.49
N ALA A 258 -0.75 20.82 0.89
CA ALA A 258 0.70 20.78 1.04
C ALA A 258 1.08 20.31 2.45
N TYR A 259 2.04 19.38 2.51
CA TYR A 259 2.62 18.86 3.74
C TYR A 259 4.05 19.35 3.86
N TYR A 260 4.42 19.88 5.00
CA TYR A 260 5.73 20.47 5.19
C TYR A 260 6.39 20.03 6.50
N ASP A 261 7.68 20.28 6.57
CA ASP A 261 8.53 19.88 7.67
C ASP A 261 8.68 20.99 8.73
N GLY A 262 7.60 21.69 9.01
CA GLY A 262 7.56 22.78 9.98
C GLY A 262 7.32 22.35 11.42
N SER A 263 6.96 23.28 12.30
CA SER A 263 6.74 23.00 13.71
C SER A 263 5.48 22.17 13.94
N TYR A 264 5.63 20.87 13.90
CA TYR A 264 4.59 19.88 14.21
C TYR A 264 4.11 19.97 15.67
N SER A 265 4.74 20.80 16.48
CA SER A 265 4.47 20.90 17.91
C SER A 265 3.01 21.23 18.23
N ASP A 266 2.36 22.05 17.40
CA ASP A 266 0.97 22.42 17.61
C ASP A 266 -0.02 21.35 17.15
N VAL A 267 0.39 20.52 16.21
CA VAL A 267 -0.41 19.45 15.63
C VAL A 267 -0.48 18.25 16.58
N VAL A 268 0.64 17.88 17.19
CA VAL A 268 0.75 16.70 18.05
C VAL A 268 -0.03 16.81 19.37
N THR A 269 -0.48 17.99 19.74
CA THR A 269 -1.27 18.23 20.96
C THR A 269 -2.77 18.26 20.73
N LYS A 270 -3.26 18.10 19.50
CA LYS A 270 -4.70 18.08 19.23
C LYS A 270 -5.33 16.74 19.59
N VAL A 271 -6.45 16.81 20.29
CA VAL A 271 -7.25 15.64 20.66
C VAL A 271 -7.78 14.94 19.41
N PRO A 272 -7.55 13.64 19.26
CA PRO A 272 -8.04 12.87 18.12
C PRO A 272 -9.56 12.86 18.01
N LYS A 273 -10.07 12.96 16.80
CA LYS A 273 -11.51 12.80 16.54
C LYS A 273 -11.91 11.34 16.52
N ALA A 274 -13.12 11.06 17.02
CA ALA A 274 -13.75 9.77 16.82
C ALA A 274 -14.15 9.60 15.34
N ARG A 275 -14.04 8.38 14.82
CA ARG A 275 -14.44 8.03 13.44
C ARG A 275 -15.30 6.78 13.39
N SER A 276 -16.13 6.71 12.36
CA SER A 276 -16.93 5.54 12.02
C SER A 276 -16.44 4.89 10.74
N TYR A 277 -16.43 3.56 10.73
CA TYR A 277 -15.97 2.73 9.61
C TYR A 277 -17.09 1.76 9.17
N PRO A 278 -17.12 1.36 7.88
CA PRO A 278 -18.04 0.35 7.40
C PRO A 278 -17.85 -0.98 8.13
N GLU A 279 -18.94 -1.66 8.42
CA GLU A 279 -18.90 -2.94 9.15
C GLU A 279 -18.21 -4.06 8.33
N ALA A 280 -18.48 -4.11 7.03
CA ALA A 280 -17.96 -5.14 6.13
C ALA A 280 -16.43 -5.16 6.01
N GLU A 281 -15.76 -4.02 6.21
CA GLU A 281 -14.31 -3.89 6.10
C GLU A 281 -13.60 -3.96 7.45
N SER A 282 -14.36 -3.82 8.54
CA SER A 282 -13.80 -3.63 9.87
C SER A 282 -13.63 -4.91 10.68
N PHE A 283 -14.34 -5.97 10.34
CA PHE A 283 -14.29 -7.25 11.06
C PHE A 283 -13.87 -8.40 10.15
N VAL A 284 -13.42 -9.49 10.78
CA VAL A 284 -13.20 -10.75 10.10
C VAL A 284 -14.54 -11.43 9.85
N TYR A 285 -14.71 -12.00 8.65
CA TYR A 285 -15.91 -12.72 8.23
C TYR A 285 -15.59 -14.20 7.99
N TYR A 286 -16.53 -15.06 8.39
CA TYR A 286 -16.49 -16.48 8.14
C TYR A 286 -17.87 -16.98 7.69
N ASN A 287 -17.95 -17.78 6.65
CA ASN A 287 -19.20 -18.27 6.07
C ASN A 287 -20.25 -17.16 5.77
N GLY A 288 -19.78 -15.97 5.36
CA GLY A 288 -20.66 -14.87 4.97
C GLY A 288 -21.22 -14.01 6.11
N HIS A 289 -20.83 -14.27 7.36
CA HIS A 289 -21.20 -13.47 8.52
C HIS A 289 -19.99 -13.11 9.37
N LYS A 290 -20.14 -12.14 10.28
CA LYS A 290 -19.07 -11.77 11.21
C LYS A 290 -18.62 -12.98 12.01
N ALA A 291 -17.32 -13.28 11.95
CA ALA A 291 -16.74 -14.35 12.73
C ALA A 291 -16.91 -14.10 14.24
N ALA A 292 -17.44 -15.11 14.93
CA ALA A 292 -17.72 -15.06 16.35
C ALA A 292 -16.63 -15.76 17.15
N PHE A 293 -16.19 -15.10 18.23
CA PHE A 293 -15.17 -15.59 19.14
C PHE A 293 -15.68 -15.51 20.58
N SER A 294 -15.78 -16.65 21.25
CA SER A 294 -16.13 -16.69 22.67
C SER A 294 -15.02 -16.13 23.53
N VAL A 295 -15.36 -15.16 24.35
CA VAL A 295 -14.46 -14.49 25.31
C VAL A 295 -14.86 -14.75 26.78
N SER A 296 -15.96 -15.43 26.97
CA SER A 296 -16.42 -16.06 28.21
C SER A 296 -17.40 -17.18 27.87
N SER A 297 -17.94 -17.87 28.88
CA SER A 297 -18.97 -18.90 28.71
C SER A 297 -20.30 -18.35 28.17
N THR A 298 -20.52 -17.03 28.26
CA THR A 298 -21.78 -16.37 27.91
C THR A 298 -21.61 -15.23 26.90
N GLN A 299 -20.38 -14.81 26.60
CA GLN A 299 -20.12 -13.64 25.76
C GLN A 299 -19.27 -13.99 24.54
N LYS A 300 -19.72 -13.49 23.39
CA LYS A 300 -19.01 -13.57 22.12
C LYS A 300 -18.72 -12.17 21.57
N VAL A 301 -17.63 -12.06 20.83
CA VAL A 301 -17.22 -10.82 20.19
C VAL A 301 -16.87 -11.07 18.72
N ALA A 302 -17.01 -10.02 17.91
CA ALA A 302 -16.32 -9.88 16.65
C ALA A 302 -14.99 -9.16 16.89
N ILE A 303 -13.91 -9.63 16.28
CA ILE A 303 -12.58 -9.04 16.42
C ILE A 303 -12.28 -8.23 15.16
N THR A 304 -11.73 -7.02 15.34
CA THR A 304 -11.40 -6.13 14.21
C THR A 304 -10.37 -6.76 13.28
N ASN A 305 -10.48 -6.44 11.99
CA ASN A 305 -9.60 -6.97 10.94
C ASN A 305 -8.13 -6.53 11.15
N GLY A 306 -7.89 -5.29 11.57
CA GLY A 306 -6.55 -4.76 11.84
C GLY A 306 -6.37 -4.27 13.28
N ASN A 307 -5.12 -4.01 13.65
CA ASN A 307 -4.81 -3.30 14.88
C ASN A 307 -5.29 -1.84 14.78
N MET A 308 -5.65 -1.25 15.91
CA MET A 308 -5.93 0.17 15.95
C MET A 308 -4.64 0.96 15.75
N GLN A 309 -4.69 1.93 14.86
CA GLN A 309 -3.60 2.86 14.57
C GLN A 309 -4.08 4.30 14.79
N TYR A 310 -3.22 5.13 15.34
CA TYR A 310 -3.41 6.56 15.36
C TYR A 310 -2.79 7.19 14.11
N VAL A 311 -3.59 7.88 13.33
CA VAL A 311 -3.12 8.69 12.21
C VAL A 311 -2.67 10.03 12.75
N ILE A 312 -1.37 10.30 12.65
CA ILE A 312 -0.79 11.54 13.16
C ILE A 312 -1.31 12.70 12.31
N PRO A 313 -1.85 13.76 12.93
CA PRO A 313 -2.38 14.90 12.20
C PRO A 313 -1.28 15.60 11.43
N LEU A 314 -1.66 16.11 10.27
CA LEU A 314 -0.79 16.88 9.41
C LEU A 314 -1.30 18.31 9.33
N VAL A 315 -0.38 19.23 9.18
CA VAL A 315 -0.72 20.61 8.80
C VAL A 315 -0.86 20.61 7.28
N THR A 316 -2.01 21.04 6.80
CA THR A 316 -2.24 21.20 5.37
C THR A 316 -2.40 22.65 5.03
N TYR A 317 -1.65 23.10 4.01
CA TYR A 317 -1.89 24.34 3.33
C TYR A 317 -2.75 24.05 2.11
N ASN A 318 -3.91 24.70 2.04
CA ASN A 318 -4.82 24.51 0.93
C ASN A 318 -4.64 25.65 -0.07
N THR A 319 -4.29 25.32 -1.30
CA THR A 319 -4.44 26.23 -2.43
C THR A 319 -5.53 25.69 -3.35
N ARG A 320 -6.42 26.56 -3.80
CA ARG A 320 -7.47 26.20 -4.73
C ARG A 320 -7.13 26.76 -6.11
N MET A 321 -7.01 25.89 -7.10
CA MET A 321 -7.06 26.29 -8.50
C MET A 321 -8.52 26.42 -8.95
N MET A 322 -8.81 27.43 -9.77
CA MET A 322 -10.12 27.54 -10.41
C MET A 322 -10.36 26.34 -11.33
N ALA A 323 -11.62 25.96 -11.47
CA ALA A 323 -12.01 24.91 -12.41
C ALA A 323 -11.55 25.24 -13.84
N LYS A 324 -10.88 24.29 -14.48
CA LYS A 324 -10.35 24.41 -15.83
C LYS A 324 -10.63 23.12 -16.60
N THR A 325 -10.91 23.26 -17.90
CA THR A 325 -10.93 22.09 -18.79
C THR A 325 -9.50 21.76 -19.21
N MET A 326 -9.11 20.53 -19.06
CA MET A 326 -7.80 19.99 -19.42
C MET A 326 -7.93 19.05 -20.61
N ASN A 327 -7.07 19.21 -21.58
CA ASN A 327 -7.00 18.34 -22.75
C ASN A 327 -5.84 17.34 -22.59
N ALA A 328 -5.95 16.19 -23.25
CA ALA A 328 -4.82 15.27 -23.36
C ALA A 328 -3.62 15.95 -23.98
N ASN A 329 -2.44 15.44 -23.67
CA ASN A 329 -1.15 15.97 -24.14
C ASN A 329 -0.89 17.46 -23.80
N THR A 330 -1.56 18.00 -22.81
CA THR A 330 -1.37 19.40 -22.37
C THR A 330 -0.58 19.45 -21.07
N LEU A 331 0.49 20.23 -21.05
CA LEU A 331 1.18 20.60 -19.82
C LEU A 331 0.65 21.98 -19.37
N ILE A 332 0.08 22.02 -18.16
CA ILE A 332 -0.43 23.24 -17.54
C ILE A 332 0.55 23.66 -16.45
N GLN A 333 1.11 24.85 -16.57
CA GLN A 333 2.00 25.41 -15.56
C GLN A 333 1.24 26.35 -14.61
N SER A 334 1.76 26.50 -13.40
CA SER A 334 1.31 27.55 -12.50
C SER A 334 1.54 28.92 -13.14
N LYS A 335 0.62 29.83 -12.90
CA LYS A 335 0.60 31.15 -13.57
C LYS A 335 1.93 31.90 -13.32
N ASN A 336 2.63 32.23 -14.41
CA ASN A 336 3.85 33.05 -14.44
C ASN A 336 5.06 32.44 -13.69
N ASP A 337 5.22 31.12 -13.65
CA ASP A 337 6.32 30.43 -12.94
C ASP A 337 6.51 30.88 -11.48
N LYS A 338 5.53 31.59 -10.94
CA LYS A 338 5.55 32.00 -9.54
C LYS A 338 4.98 30.89 -8.69
N PRO A 339 5.70 30.51 -7.63
CA PRO A 339 5.17 29.53 -6.69
C PRO A 339 3.85 30.03 -6.09
N PHE A 340 2.91 29.11 -5.86
CA PHE A 340 1.74 29.40 -5.04
C PHE A 340 2.25 29.72 -3.64
N LYS A 341 2.20 30.99 -3.27
CA LYS A 341 2.61 31.41 -1.95
C LYS A 341 1.57 30.99 -0.93
N ILE A 342 1.96 30.10 -0.03
CA ILE A 342 1.11 29.64 1.04
C ILE A 342 1.32 30.56 2.22
N THR A 343 0.40 31.51 2.38
CA THR A 343 0.43 32.47 3.47
C THR A 343 -0.31 31.88 4.66
N GLY A 344 0.39 31.63 5.75
CA GLY A 344 -0.01 31.44 7.16
C GLY A 344 -1.39 30.91 7.58
N ARG A 345 -2.29 30.60 6.66
CA ARG A 345 -3.58 29.97 6.92
C ARG A 345 -3.51 28.48 6.65
N TYR A 346 -3.03 27.76 7.62
CA TYR A 346 -3.06 26.30 7.60
C TYR A 346 -4.34 25.78 8.24
N THR A 347 -4.91 24.74 7.68
CA THR A 347 -5.94 23.97 8.35
C THR A 347 -5.26 22.84 9.13
N MET A 348 -5.32 22.93 10.45
CA MET A 348 -4.85 21.85 11.30
C MET A 348 -5.93 20.79 11.38
N HIS A 349 -5.65 19.61 10.82
CA HIS A 349 -6.50 18.46 11.01
C HIS A 349 -6.18 17.81 12.36
N SER A 350 -7.21 17.48 13.14
CA SER A 350 -7.02 16.60 14.30
C SER A 350 -6.62 15.23 13.79
N GLY A 351 -5.69 14.57 14.46
CA GLY A 351 -5.46 13.16 14.24
C GLY A 351 -6.71 12.34 14.55
N TYR A 352 -6.73 11.12 14.08
CA TYR A 352 -7.84 10.21 14.30
C TYR A 352 -7.33 8.77 14.43
N TYR A 353 -8.16 7.90 14.94
CA TYR A 353 -7.88 6.47 14.98
C TYR A 353 -8.49 5.77 13.79
N ARG A 354 -7.76 4.79 13.27
CA ARG A 354 -8.22 3.88 12.22
C ARG A 354 -7.91 2.43 12.58
N LEU A 355 -8.47 1.50 11.86
CA LEU A 355 -7.97 0.13 11.79
C LEU A 355 -6.86 0.04 10.76
N ALA A 356 -5.82 -0.73 11.03
CA ALA A 356 -4.84 -1.09 10.01
C ALA A 356 -5.56 -1.82 8.87
N PRO A 357 -5.23 -1.53 7.59
CA PRO A 357 -5.90 -2.16 6.44
C PRO A 357 -5.79 -3.68 6.44
N GLU A 358 -4.67 -4.20 6.93
CA GLU A 358 -4.41 -5.63 6.98
C GLU A 358 -4.08 -6.08 8.41
N GLN A 359 -4.39 -7.33 8.72
CA GLN A 359 -4.24 -7.90 10.07
C GLN A 359 -2.78 -7.91 10.57
N TRP A 360 -1.82 -7.96 9.67
CA TRP A 360 -0.38 -8.03 9.93
C TRP A 360 0.33 -6.67 9.84
N GLU A 361 -0.37 -5.60 9.49
CA GLU A 361 0.23 -4.29 9.42
C GLU A 361 0.53 -3.70 10.79
N MET A 362 1.65 -3.00 10.83
CA MET A 362 2.15 -2.32 12.00
C MET A 362 3.00 -1.11 11.62
N ALA A 363 3.16 -0.19 12.56
CA ALA A 363 3.91 1.05 12.40
C ALA A 363 5.44 0.89 12.36
N MET A 364 5.96 -0.22 11.90
CA MET A 364 7.39 -0.38 11.60
C MET A 364 7.59 -0.54 10.10
N PRO A 365 8.46 0.26 9.46
CA PRO A 365 8.74 0.16 8.03
C PRO A 365 9.17 -1.26 7.63
N LYS A 366 8.64 -1.79 6.52
CA LYS A 366 8.89 -3.17 6.09
C LYS A 366 10.40 -3.49 5.96
N ASN A 367 11.19 -2.56 5.43
CA ASN A 367 12.65 -2.68 5.29
C ASN A 367 13.43 -2.67 6.60
N LYS A 368 12.78 -2.35 7.72
CA LYS A 368 13.38 -2.38 9.09
C LYS A 368 12.97 -3.61 9.90
N ARG A 369 12.05 -4.42 9.37
CA ARG A 369 11.55 -5.63 10.05
C ARG A 369 12.58 -6.74 9.96
N ARG A 370 13.19 -7.06 11.08
CA ARG A 370 14.09 -8.20 11.27
C ARG A 370 13.90 -8.72 12.69
N ASP A 371 14.15 -10.01 12.90
CA ASP A 371 14.05 -10.60 14.23
C ASP A 371 14.87 -9.81 15.26
N ASN A 372 14.24 -9.51 16.38
CA ASN A 372 14.79 -8.67 17.45
C ASN A 372 15.19 -7.24 17.02
N SER A 373 14.77 -6.79 15.85
CA SER A 373 15.12 -5.44 15.42
C SER A 373 14.53 -4.37 16.33
N THR A 374 15.19 -3.25 16.35
CA THR A 374 14.73 -2.02 16.98
C THR A 374 14.48 -0.96 15.92
N TYR A 375 13.52 -0.09 16.19
CA TYR A 375 13.25 1.06 15.35
C TYR A 375 13.03 2.28 16.22
N THR A 376 13.75 3.38 15.93
CA THR A 376 13.67 4.62 16.70
C THR A 376 12.87 5.65 15.92
N TYR A 377 11.79 6.13 16.52
CA TYR A 377 10.99 7.23 15.97
C TYR A 377 11.72 8.56 16.13
N GLU A 378 11.52 9.46 15.19
CA GLU A 378 11.86 10.85 15.38
C GLU A 378 10.89 11.51 16.37
N ILE A 379 11.36 12.54 17.04
CA ILE A 379 10.59 13.26 18.06
C ILE A 379 10.53 14.75 17.78
N VAL A 380 9.46 15.35 18.26
CA VAL A 380 9.28 16.79 18.35
C VAL A 380 9.19 17.17 19.83
N LYS A 381 9.83 18.27 20.22
CA LYS A 381 9.74 18.80 21.59
C LYS A 381 8.79 19.99 21.62
N LYS A 382 7.86 19.97 22.57
CA LYS A 382 6.97 21.08 22.87
C LYS A 382 6.81 21.22 24.38
N GLU A 383 7.04 22.42 24.91
CA GLU A 383 6.89 22.70 26.34
C GLU A 383 7.62 21.71 27.27
N GLY A 384 8.84 21.32 26.87
CA GLY A 384 9.65 20.35 27.59
C GLY A 384 9.23 18.88 27.44
N LYS A 385 8.14 18.59 26.74
CA LYS A 385 7.64 17.24 26.48
C LYS A 385 8.08 16.74 25.11
N GLU A 386 8.24 15.43 24.99
CA GLU A 386 8.60 14.76 23.73
C GLU A 386 7.38 14.07 23.13
N TYR A 387 7.19 14.29 21.84
CA TYR A 387 6.13 13.69 21.05
C TYR A 387 6.72 13.00 19.83
N LEU A 388 6.07 11.96 19.34
CA LEU A 388 6.43 11.34 18.07
C LEU A 388 6.22 12.32 16.92
N SER A 389 7.22 12.39 16.04
CA SER A 389 7.17 13.20 14.83
C SER A 389 6.43 12.46 13.71
N PRO A 390 5.54 13.13 12.97
CA PRO A 390 4.92 12.56 11.77
C PRO A 390 5.90 12.37 10.60
N LYS A 391 7.12 12.94 10.66
CA LYS A 391 8.13 12.81 9.62
C LYS A 391 8.51 11.37 9.31
N THR A 392 8.63 10.56 10.37
CA THR A 392 9.18 9.20 10.24
C THR A 392 8.08 8.18 10.00
N TYR A 393 6.88 8.41 10.54
CA TYR A 393 5.78 7.47 10.41
C TYR A 393 4.42 8.13 10.60
N ARG A 394 3.58 7.98 9.62
CA ARG A 394 2.25 8.58 9.61
C ARG A 394 1.25 7.86 10.53
N TYR A 395 1.47 6.57 10.74
CA TYR A 395 0.58 5.70 11.52
C TYR A 395 1.30 5.22 12.77
N PHE A 396 0.66 5.32 13.91
CA PHE A 396 1.25 4.94 15.17
C PHE A 396 0.32 3.98 15.93
N ASP A 397 0.80 2.80 16.28
CA ASP A 397 0.02 1.73 16.90
C ASP A 397 0.50 1.31 18.29
N LEU A 398 1.46 2.04 18.87
CA LEU A 398 2.03 1.76 20.19
C LEU A 398 1.86 2.94 21.18
N PRO A 399 0.66 3.52 21.35
CA PRO A 399 0.43 4.57 22.34
C PRO A 399 0.63 4.04 23.77
N SER A 400 0.80 4.92 24.73
CA SER A 400 0.74 4.55 26.16
C SER A 400 -0.72 4.35 26.59
N TRP A 401 -0.95 3.48 27.58
CA TRP A 401 -2.30 3.15 28.05
C TRP A 401 -3.05 4.39 28.54
N GLY A 402 -4.32 4.49 28.17
CA GLY A 402 -5.16 5.62 28.55
C GLY A 402 -4.85 6.95 27.88
N MET A 403 -3.79 7.02 27.05
CA MET A 403 -3.40 8.25 26.34
C MET A 403 -4.19 8.46 25.04
N ILE A 404 -5.48 8.18 25.10
CA ILE A 404 -6.41 8.23 23.96
C ILE A 404 -6.49 9.63 23.32
N ASP A 405 -6.36 10.68 24.12
CA ASP A 405 -6.41 12.07 23.64
C ASP A 405 -5.04 12.65 23.28
N ASN A 406 -3.96 11.95 23.61
CA ASN A 406 -2.59 12.37 23.31
C ASN A 406 -1.67 11.17 23.01
N PRO A 407 -1.98 10.38 21.99
CA PRO A 407 -1.32 9.10 21.75
C PRO A 407 0.17 9.20 21.37
N THR A 408 0.63 10.35 20.88
CA THR A 408 2.02 10.58 20.46
C THR A 408 2.94 11.02 21.59
N LEU A 409 2.41 11.33 22.78
CA LEU A 409 3.21 11.74 23.93
C LEU A 409 4.09 10.60 24.45
N LEU A 410 5.39 10.87 24.59
CA LEU A 410 6.40 9.89 25.01
C LEU A 410 6.83 10.08 26.48
N SER A 411 5.96 10.54 27.33
CA SER A 411 6.31 10.69 28.76
C SER A 411 6.30 9.35 29.49
N ALA A 412 7.27 9.14 30.37
CA ALA A 412 7.26 8.02 31.30
C ALA A 412 6.40 8.30 32.54
N THR A 413 5.99 9.54 32.75
CA THR A 413 5.29 9.99 33.97
C THR A 413 3.90 10.58 33.70
N GLU A 414 3.66 11.09 32.52
CA GLU A 414 2.41 11.71 32.10
C GLU A 414 1.51 10.72 31.34
N TYR A 415 1.05 9.72 32.00
CA TYR A 415 0.08 8.76 31.50
C TYR A 415 -1.08 8.66 32.48
N PHE A 416 -2.19 8.10 32.02
CA PHE A 416 -3.30 7.82 32.90
C PHE A 416 -2.89 6.81 34.00
N LYS A 417 -3.12 7.15 35.25
CA LYS A 417 -2.88 6.29 36.40
C LYS A 417 -4.22 5.87 36.98
N PRO A 418 -4.70 4.65 36.65
CA PRO A 418 -5.89 4.15 37.27
C PRO A 418 -5.66 3.97 38.79
N GLY A 419 -6.69 4.20 39.59
CA GLY A 419 -6.68 3.85 40.99
C GLY A 419 -7.51 2.61 41.25
N GLY A 420 -7.08 1.72 42.16
CA GLY A 420 -7.81 0.49 42.49
C GLY A 420 -7.59 -0.64 41.45
N SER A 421 -8.57 -1.55 41.39
CA SER A 421 -8.58 -2.66 40.42
C SER A 421 -9.92 -2.71 39.73
N ALA A 422 -9.95 -2.63 38.43
CA ALA A 422 -11.19 -2.67 37.67
C ALA A 422 -10.91 -2.96 36.18
N ASN A 423 -11.99 -3.07 35.43
CA ASN A 423 -11.98 -3.09 33.98
C ASN A 423 -12.34 -1.69 33.47
N GLY A 424 -11.48 -1.13 32.64
CA GLY A 424 -11.69 0.18 32.01
C GLY A 424 -12.60 0.13 30.76
N ILE A 425 -13.38 -0.96 30.57
CA ILE A 425 -14.28 -1.12 29.43
C ILE A 425 -15.23 0.07 29.35
N GLU A 426 -15.35 0.63 28.16
CA GLU A 426 -16.25 1.74 27.85
C GLU A 426 -15.99 3.03 28.66
N THR A 427 -14.91 3.09 29.43
CA THR A 427 -14.47 4.34 30.06
C THR A 427 -13.93 5.32 29.03
N GLN A 428 -13.81 6.59 29.43
CA GLN A 428 -13.19 7.62 28.58
C GLN A 428 -11.73 7.30 28.18
N TYR A 429 -11.09 6.32 28.82
CA TYR A 429 -9.71 5.91 28.57
C TYR A 429 -9.58 4.69 27.64
N ASP A 430 -10.70 4.05 27.30
CA ASP A 430 -10.71 2.94 26.34
C ASP A 430 -10.53 3.48 24.91
N PHE A 431 -9.49 2.99 24.23
CA PHE A 431 -9.19 3.38 22.85
C PHE A 431 -10.35 3.10 21.89
N GLY A 432 -11.15 2.09 22.14
CA GLY A 432 -12.35 1.80 21.38
C GLY A 432 -13.38 2.92 21.35
N ASN A 433 -13.34 3.85 22.31
CA ASN A 433 -14.23 5.02 22.31
C ASN A 433 -13.97 6.03 21.17
N LYS A 434 -12.85 5.93 20.47
CA LYS A 434 -12.53 6.79 19.32
C LYS A 434 -12.81 6.12 17.98
N LEU A 435 -13.22 4.86 18.00
CA LEU A 435 -13.44 4.08 16.79
C LEU A 435 -14.82 3.38 16.83
N TYR A 436 -15.64 3.75 15.86
CA TYR A 436 -16.97 3.18 15.68
C TYR A 436 -16.93 2.25 14.46
N VAL A 437 -17.69 1.16 14.52
CA VAL A 437 -17.95 0.32 13.36
C VAL A 437 -19.47 0.28 13.17
N GLY A 438 -19.92 0.73 12.02
CA GLY A 438 -21.32 1.08 11.85
C GLY A 438 -21.71 2.18 12.85
N THR A 439 -22.78 1.96 13.61
CA THR A 439 -23.26 2.89 14.65
C THR A 439 -22.77 2.56 16.05
N LYS A 440 -22.06 1.45 16.24
CA LYS A 440 -21.63 0.95 17.54
C LYS A 440 -20.16 1.22 17.82
N LYS A 441 -19.85 1.59 19.05
CA LYS A 441 -18.46 1.70 19.52
C LYS A 441 -17.78 0.33 19.51
N THR A 442 -16.49 0.34 19.30
CA THR A 442 -15.63 -0.78 19.64
C THR A 442 -15.17 -0.66 21.10
N ARG A 443 -14.50 -1.67 21.60
CA ARG A 443 -13.85 -1.68 22.91
C ARG A 443 -12.59 -2.51 22.92
N THR A 444 -11.75 -2.29 23.92
CA THR A 444 -10.60 -3.13 24.22
C THR A 444 -11.07 -4.34 25.06
N MET A 445 -10.51 -5.53 24.81
CA MET A 445 -10.79 -6.73 25.63
C MET A 445 -10.17 -6.62 27.03
N THR A 446 -10.79 -7.28 28.01
CA THR A 446 -10.20 -7.46 29.35
C THR A 446 -9.08 -8.52 29.32
N SER A 447 -8.29 -8.59 30.38
CA SER A 447 -7.28 -9.64 30.55
C SER A 447 -7.93 -11.04 30.61
N ASP A 448 -9.08 -11.16 31.25
CA ASP A 448 -9.82 -12.41 31.39
C ASP A 448 -10.38 -12.89 30.03
N GLU A 449 -10.92 -11.95 29.23
CA GLU A 449 -11.38 -12.23 27.87
C GLU A 449 -10.24 -12.75 26.98
N TRP A 450 -9.05 -12.14 27.06
CA TRP A 450 -7.87 -12.64 26.36
C TRP A 450 -7.44 -14.03 26.86
N GLY A 451 -7.48 -14.26 28.16
CA GLY A 451 -7.19 -15.55 28.77
C GLY A 451 -8.18 -16.64 28.32
N TYR A 452 -9.46 -16.29 28.18
CA TYR A 452 -10.48 -17.19 27.66
C TYR A 452 -10.32 -17.47 26.15
N LEU A 453 -10.01 -16.43 25.38
CA LEU A 453 -9.82 -16.51 23.93
C LEU A 453 -8.64 -17.39 23.54
N LEU A 454 -7.56 -17.34 24.33
CA LEU A 454 -6.30 -18.04 24.11
C LEU A 454 -5.95 -18.95 25.31
N PRO A 455 -6.74 -20.01 25.59
CA PRO A 455 -6.56 -20.81 26.79
C PRO A 455 -5.20 -21.51 26.81
N LYS A 456 -4.55 -21.49 27.97
CA LYS A 456 -3.28 -22.22 28.21
C LYS A 456 -3.50 -23.72 28.30
N THR A 457 -4.56 -24.09 28.99
CA THR A 457 -4.92 -25.48 29.22
C THR A 457 -6.28 -25.78 28.62
N THR A 458 -6.45 -27.03 28.18
CA THR A 458 -7.69 -27.46 27.51
C THR A 458 -8.74 -28.02 28.48
N THR A 459 -8.56 -27.83 29.79
CA THR A 459 -9.38 -28.53 30.81
C THR A 459 -10.70 -27.82 31.14
N THR A 460 -10.76 -26.49 30.98
CA THR A 460 -11.89 -25.69 31.54
C THR A 460 -12.70 -24.89 30.54
N VAL A 461 -12.23 -24.76 29.29
CA VAL A 461 -12.84 -23.86 28.29
C VAL A 461 -13.36 -24.67 27.12
N THR A 462 -14.67 -24.86 27.00
CA THR A 462 -15.29 -25.73 25.98
C THR A 462 -15.42 -25.06 24.62
N ASP A 463 -15.82 -23.80 24.57
CA ASP A 463 -16.09 -23.10 23.30
C ASP A 463 -14.85 -22.79 22.49
N ARG A 464 -13.68 -22.71 23.14
CA ARG A 464 -12.38 -22.42 22.53
C ARG A 464 -11.52 -23.68 22.28
N ILE A 465 -12.15 -24.86 22.22
CA ILE A 465 -11.49 -26.16 22.11
C ILE A 465 -12.20 -27.02 21.06
N TRP A 466 -11.46 -27.67 20.19
CA TRP A 466 -11.94 -28.81 19.43
C TRP A 466 -11.72 -30.11 20.21
N VAL A 467 -12.67 -31.01 20.12
CA VAL A 467 -12.55 -32.36 20.68
C VAL A 467 -12.42 -33.35 19.56
N SER A 468 -11.30 -34.10 19.53
CA SER A 468 -11.03 -35.14 18.56
C SER A 468 -10.67 -36.44 19.32
N GLY A 469 -11.63 -37.36 19.46
CA GLY A 469 -11.50 -38.48 20.35
C GLY A 469 -11.30 -38.03 21.80
N SER A 470 -10.22 -38.49 22.44
CA SER A 470 -9.82 -38.02 23.78
C SER A 470 -8.97 -36.76 23.79
N THR A 471 -8.56 -36.25 22.61
CA THR A 471 -7.66 -35.11 22.51
C THR A 471 -8.46 -33.82 22.48
N ARG A 472 -8.04 -32.85 23.31
CA ARG A 472 -8.57 -31.49 23.35
C ARG A 472 -7.57 -30.52 22.72
N ILE A 473 -7.99 -29.81 21.68
CA ILE A 473 -7.13 -28.98 20.83
C ILE A 473 -7.61 -27.54 20.92
N PRO A 474 -6.78 -26.58 21.35
CA PRO A 474 -7.17 -25.16 21.45
C PRO A 474 -7.44 -24.55 20.05
N LYS A 475 -8.40 -23.62 19.98
CA LYS A 475 -8.76 -22.90 18.75
C LYS A 475 -7.83 -21.71 18.50
N TRP A 476 -6.55 -21.92 18.65
CA TRP A 476 -5.50 -20.99 18.27
C TRP A 476 -4.20 -21.72 17.94
N ALA A 477 -3.33 -21.07 17.18
CA ALA A 477 -2.01 -21.59 16.84
C ALA A 477 -0.99 -20.47 16.68
N GLN A 478 0.28 -20.75 16.94
CA GLN A 478 1.39 -19.87 16.56
C GLN A 478 1.85 -20.20 15.15
N CYS A 479 2.19 -19.18 14.36
CA CYS A 479 2.63 -19.37 12.98
C CYS A 479 3.56 -18.24 12.52
N TYR A 480 4.12 -18.43 11.33
CA TYR A 480 4.76 -17.38 10.56
C TYR A 480 4.09 -17.29 9.17
N ILE A 481 4.20 -16.11 8.56
CA ILE A 481 3.75 -15.89 7.20
C ILE A 481 4.93 -16.19 6.28
N ASP A 482 4.82 -17.23 5.49
CA ASP A 482 5.80 -17.63 4.48
C ASP A 482 5.60 -16.74 3.24
N GLU A 483 6.34 -15.63 3.19
CA GLU A 483 6.19 -14.63 2.12
C GLU A 483 6.71 -15.11 0.75
N ASN A 484 7.63 -16.07 0.75
CA ASN A 484 8.27 -16.54 -0.48
C ASN A 484 7.89 -17.98 -0.86
N GLY A 485 7.03 -18.65 -0.07
CA GLY A 485 6.50 -19.97 -0.38
C GLY A 485 7.52 -21.13 -0.26
N ASN A 486 8.66 -20.91 0.41
CA ASN A 486 9.72 -21.91 0.48
C ASN A 486 9.55 -22.93 1.62
N GLY A 487 8.51 -22.80 2.45
CA GLY A 487 8.21 -23.66 3.59
C GLY A 487 9.19 -23.53 4.76
N THR A 488 10.11 -22.56 4.69
CA THR A 488 11.11 -22.30 5.72
C THR A 488 11.04 -20.85 6.15
N ARG A 489 10.99 -20.63 7.47
CA ARG A 489 10.93 -19.28 7.99
C ARG A 489 12.20 -18.50 7.73
N ASN A 490 12.08 -17.32 7.12
CA ASN A 490 13.18 -16.39 6.86
C ASN A 490 13.20 -15.22 7.83
N PRO A 491 14.39 -14.62 8.10
CA PRO A 491 14.49 -13.39 8.89
C PRO A 491 13.65 -12.26 8.24
N GLY A 492 12.78 -11.63 9.05
CA GLY A 492 11.90 -10.56 8.58
C GLY A 492 10.49 -11.00 8.20
N GLU A 493 10.23 -12.28 8.07
CA GLU A 493 8.88 -12.79 7.88
C GLU A 493 8.05 -12.65 9.15
N GLN A 494 6.80 -12.20 8.97
CA GLN A 494 5.91 -11.88 10.08
C GLN A 494 5.53 -13.12 10.86
N ARG A 495 5.64 -13.05 12.18
CA ARG A 495 5.15 -14.06 13.13
C ARG A 495 3.90 -13.58 13.84
N GLY A 496 3.09 -14.51 14.28
CA GLY A 496 1.88 -14.17 15.03
C GLY A 496 1.13 -15.40 15.57
N TYR A 497 -0.05 -15.08 16.07
CA TYR A 497 -1.02 -16.05 16.53
C TYR A 497 -2.22 -16.01 15.58
N ILE A 498 -2.68 -17.18 15.17
CA ILE A 498 -3.96 -17.35 14.48
C ILE A 498 -4.99 -17.76 15.51
N ILE A 499 -6.13 -17.08 15.50
CA ILE A 499 -7.30 -17.36 16.33
C ILE A 499 -8.43 -17.79 15.40
N PHE A 500 -8.97 -18.98 15.65
CA PHE A 500 -10.02 -19.57 14.83
C PHE A 500 -11.40 -19.21 15.37
N PRO A 501 -12.39 -18.88 14.52
CA PRO A 501 -13.78 -18.68 14.93
C PRO A 501 -14.36 -19.89 15.67
N ASP A 502 -15.35 -19.67 16.53
CA ASP A 502 -15.98 -20.74 17.32
C ASP A 502 -16.57 -21.86 16.45
N GLU A 503 -17.16 -21.50 15.33
CA GLU A 503 -17.82 -22.41 14.39
C GLU A 503 -16.88 -23.15 13.43
N MET A 504 -15.62 -22.71 13.33
CA MET A 504 -14.66 -23.34 12.43
C MET A 504 -14.31 -24.75 12.90
N THR A 505 -14.40 -25.73 11.99
CA THR A 505 -13.99 -27.10 12.27
C THR A 505 -12.47 -27.24 12.31
N LEU A 506 -11.98 -28.28 12.99
CA LEU A 506 -10.54 -28.56 13.04
C LEU A 506 -9.92 -28.79 11.65
N ASP A 507 -10.66 -29.43 10.75
CA ASP A 507 -10.15 -29.71 9.41
C ASP A 507 -10.05 -28.43 8.58
N LYS A 508 -11.01 -27.53 8.68
CA LYS A 508 -10.92 -26.20 8.08
C LYS A 508 -9.79 -25.37 8.67
N ALA A 509 -9.56 -25.49 9.97
CA ALA A 509 -8.43 -24.82 10.62
C ALA A 509 -7.06 -25.31 10.12
N LYS A 510 -6.92 -26.62 9.82
CA LYS A 510 -5.70 -27.16 9.21
C LYS A 510 -5.43 -26.58 7.82
N GLU A 511 -6.46 -26.32 7.01
CA GLU A 511 -6.34 -25.77 5.66
C GLU A 511 -5.74 -24.36 5.63
N VAL A 512 -5.78 -23.62 6.76
CA VAL A 512 -5.17 -22.29 6.89
C VAL A 512 -3.65 -22.34 6.78
N PHE A 513 -3.05 -23.49 7.06
CA PHE A 513 -1.61 -23.66 6.99
C PHE A 513 -1.18 -24.27 5.65
N THR A 514 0.07 -23.99 5.28
CA THR A 514 0.75 -24.68 4.18
C THR A 514 1.49 -25.93 4.68
N SER A 515 1.74 -25.99 5.99
CA SER A 515 2.36 -27.15 6.66
C SER A 515 1.40 -28.34 6.70
N SER A 516 1.88 -29.54 6.40
CA SER A 516 1.07 -30.78 6.36
C SER A 516 0.51 -31.19 7.73
N ASN A 517 1.21 -30.87 8.81
CA ASN A 517 0.83 -31.22 10.18
C ASN A 517 0.93 -30.00 11.11
N PRO A 518 -0.02 -29.07 11.04
CA PRO A 518 -0.01 -27.88 11.89
C PRO A 518 -0.23 -28.24 13.35
N ILE A 519 0.45 -27.51 14.23
CA ILE A 519 0.40 -27.73 15.68
C ILE A 519 -0.40 -26.59 16.31
N PHE A 520 -1.40 -26.95 17.09
CA PHE A 520 -2.29 -25.99 17.75
C PHE A 520 -1.92 -25.82 19.23
N GLY A 521 -2.10 -24.62 19.76
CA GLY A 521 -2.02 -24.27 21.18
C GLY A 521 -0.62 -24.05 21.70
N THR A 522 0.18 -25.02 21.88
CA THR A 522 1.40 -24.93 22.68
C THR A 522 2.65 -24.39 21.99
N GLY A 523 3.41 -23.77 22.76
CA GLY A 523 4.51 -22.84 22.82
C GLY A 523 5.73 -22.99 21.94
N SER A 524 6.09 -24.04 21.28
CA SER A 524 7.38 -24.10 20.56
C SER A 524 7.25 -24.19 19.02
N ASN A 525 6.08 -23.92 18.48
CA ASN A 525 5.72 -24.36 17.14
C ASN A 525 5.63 -23.27 16.08
N MET A 526 5.97 -22.04 16.44
CA MET A 526 5.87 -20.89 15.56
C MET A 526 6.69 -21.04 14.25
N THR A 527 7.77 -21.78 14.30
CA THR A 527 8.61 -22.06 13.11
C THR A 527 8.14 -23.28 12.31
N LYS A 528 7.14 -24.01 12.80
CA LYS A 528 6.62 -25.21 12.14
C LYS A 528 5.31 -24.97 11.40
N ASN A 529 4.56 -23.94 11.79
CA ASN A 529 3.30 -23.59 11.16
C ASN A 529 3.53 -22.48 10.16
N ALA A 530 3.62 -22.82 8.90
CA ALA A 530 3.66 -21.85 7.80
C ALA A 530 2.24 -21.54 7.32
N THR A 531 1.98 -20.29 6.98
CA THR A 531 0.75 -19.81 6.33
C THR A 531 1.10 -18.72 5.32
N THR A 532 0.12 -18.25 4.54
CA THR A 532 0.31 -17.13 3.61
C THR A 532 -0.68 -16.01 3.93
N TYR A 533 -0.41 -14.80 3.41
CA TYR A 533 -1.34 -13.68 3.52
C TYR A 533 -2.73 -14.02 2.97
N ASP A 534 -2.79 -14.66 1.81
CA ASP A 534 -4.04 -15.06 1.17
C ASP A 534 -4.83 -16.08 2.00
N LYS A 535 -4.15 -17.06 2.60
CA LYS A 535 -4.82 -18.03 3.47
C LYS A 535 -5.42 -17.35 4.70
N ILE A 536 -4.72 -16.42 5.33
CA ILE A 536 -5.25 -15.66 6.46
C ILE A 536 -6.47 -14.83 6.01
N LYS A 537 -6.35 -14.10 4.91
CA LYS A 537 -7.38 -13.19 4.41
C LYS A 537 -8.67 -13.91 4.03
N ASN A 538 -8.55 -15.09 3.40
CA ASN A 538 -9.66 -15.83 2.82
C ASN A 538 -10.29 -16.87 3.74
N SER A 539 -9.70 -17.16 4.90
CA SER A 539 -10.18 -18.25 5.79
C SER A 539 -11.05 -17.80 6.94
N GLY A 540 -11.23 -16.49 7.15
CA GLY A 540 -12.04 -15.96 8.25
C GLY A 540 -11.39 -16.08 9.64
N VAL A 541 -10.08 -16.24 9.70
CA VAL A 541 -9.31 -16.28 10.96
C VAL A 541 -8.81 -14.90 11.34
N VAL A 542 -8.54 -14.71 12.63
CA VAL A 542 -7.84 -13.51 13.12
C VAL A 542 -6.36 -13.80 13.27
N PHE A 543 -5.53 -13.00 12.63
CA PHE A 543 -4.08 -13.01 12.81
C PHE A 543 -3.65 -11.88 13.76
N ILE A 544 -2.97 -12.23 14.83
CA ILE A 544 -2.42 -11.30 15.82
C ILE A 544 -0.89 -11.27 15.70
N PRO A 545 -0.30 -10.23 15.11
CA PRO A 545 1.14 -10.18 14.83
C PRO A 545 1.98 -9.99 16.11
N LEU A 546 3.18 -10.57 16.14
CA LEU A 546 4.21 -10.24 17.12
C LEU A 546 4.96 -8.98 16.67
N SER A 547 4.37 -7.83 16.92
CA SER A 547 4.76 -6.56 16.31
C SER A 547 5.62 -5.68 17.22
N ALA A 548 6.31 -6.26 18.20
CA ALA A 548 7.14 -5.50 19.16
C ALA A 548 6.33 -4.80 20.28
N TYR A 549 7.03 -3.99 21.05
CA TYR A 549 6.46 -3.08 22.02
C TYR A 549 7.40 -1.86 22.18
N ARG A 550 6.92 -0.81 22.82
CA ARG A 550 7.69 0.40 23.12
C ARG A 550 7.86 0.52 24.64
N PRO A 551 9.09 0.47 25.18
CA PRO A 551 9.32 0.72 26.61
C PRO A 551 8.76 2.07 27.06
N ALA A 552 8.39 2.18 28.34
CA ALA A 552 7.85 3.42 28.90
C ALA A 552 8.81 4.60 28.70
N GLY A 553 8.28 5.72 28.20
CA GLY A 553 9.07 6.93 27.92
C GLY A 553 10.07 6.80 26.76
N SER A 554 10.14 5.66 26.10
CA SER A 554 11.07 5.45 24.99
C SER A 554 10.48 5.89 23.64
N LYS A 555 11.32 6.42 22.78
CA LYS A 555 11.03 6.62 21.35
C LYS A 555 11.40 5.40 20.49
N THR A 556 11.96 4.37 21.10
CA THR A 556 12.43 3.16 20.40
C THR A 556 11.47 2.00 20.66
N ILE A 557 11.03 1.35 19.62
CA ILE A 557 10.35 0.05 19.68
C ILE A 557 11.39 -1.07 19.56
N SER A 558 11.10 -2.21 20.16
CA SER A 558 12.04 -3.34 20.23
C SER A 558 11.33 -4.68 20.20
N GLN A 559 12.10 -5.75 19.99
CA GLN A 559 11.64 -7.14 20.02
C GLN A 559 10.65 -7.51 18.90
N TRP A 560 10.78 -6.90 17.71
CA TRP A 560 9.96 -7.27 16.55
C TRP A 560 10.07 -8.78 16.25
N GLY A 561 8.95 -9.39 15.93
CA GLY A 561 8.87 -10.81 15.62
C GLY A 561 8.97 -11.77 16.82
N ASN A 562 9.36 -11.30 17.99
CA ASN A 562 9.47 -12.09 19.20
C ASN A 562 8.39 -11.79 20.24
N HIS A 563 8.02 -10.53 20.35
CA HIS A 563 6.99 -10.07 21.27
C HIS A 563 5.89 -9.30 20.55
N GLY A 564 4.67 -9.45 21.03
CA GLY A 564 3.53 -8.61 20.71
C GLY A 564 2.80 -8.28 22.00
N ASN A 565 2.88 -7.05 22.46
CA ASN A 565 2.17 -6.62 23.66
C ASN A 565 0.88 -5.92 23.24
N TYR A 566 -0.25 -6.43 23.76
CA TYR A 566 -1.58 -5.93 23.46
C TYR A 566 -2.24 -5.37 24.70
N PHE A 567 -2.82 -4.17 24.58
CA PHE A 567 -3.59 -3.59 25.66
C PHE A 567 -4.77 -4.47 26.04
N THR A 568 -5.01 -4.51 27.34
CA THR A 568 -6.32 -4.87 27.91
C THR A 568 -6.96 -3.65 28.52
N SER A 569 -8.26 -3.70 28.75
CA SER A 569 -8.97 -2.70 29.55
C SER A 569 -8.83 -2.95 31.06
N SER A 570 -8.11 -4.00 31.47
CA SER A 570 -7.90 -4.34 32.88
C SER A 570 -6.72 -3.60 33.47
N TYR A 571 -6.84 -3.22 34.73
CA TYR A 571 -5.76 -2.60 35.51
C TYR A 571 -5.78 -3.04 36.97
N GLN A 572 -4.63 -2.94 37.62
CA GLN A 572 -4.47 -3.25 39.04
C GLN A 572 -3.53 -2.24 39.70
N GLY A 573 -4.03 -1.53 40.70
CA GLY A 573 -3.31 -0.46 41.38
C GLY A 573 -2.98 0.68 40.42
N THR A 574 -1.68 1.00 40.27
CA THR A 574 -1.17 1.98 39.28
C THR A 574 -0.66 1.32 38.00
N GLY A 575 -0.73 -0.02 37.89
CA GLY A 575 -0.30 -0.79 36.76
C GLY A 575 -1.45 -1.14 35.82
N ILE A 576 -1.18 -1.23 34.55
CA ILE A 576 -2.08 -1.80 33.55
C ILE A 576 -1.75 -3.28 33.37
N ILE A 577 -2.76 -4.05 32.98
CA ILE A 577 -2.54 -5.43 32.56
C ILE A 577 -2.54 -5.44 31.03
N HIS A 578 -1.45 -5.88 30.44
CA HIS A 578 -1.39 -6.15 29.01
C HIS A 578 -1.22 -7.64 28.76
N VAL A 579 -1.59 -8.09 27.60
CA VAL A 579 -1.35 -9.44 27.17
C VAL A 579 -0.05 -9.47 26.40
N ARG A 580 0.88 -10.26 26.91
CA ARG A 580 2.17 -10.49 26.27
C ARG A 580 2.13 -11.77 25.47
N LEU A 581 2.14 -11.61 24.16
CA LEU A 581 2.31 -12.71 23.21
C LEU A 581 3.80 -12.88 22.95
N VAL A 582 4.34 -14.05 23.21
CA VAL A 582 5.77 -14.32 23.05
C VAL A 582 5.97 -15.53 22.17
N GLN A 583 6.99 -15.46 21.33
CA GLN A 583 7.41 -16.62 20.55
C GLN A 583 7.70 -17.81 21.46
N GLY A 584 7.10 -18.95 21.19
CA GLY A 584 7.37 -20.20 21.88
C GLY A 584 6.75 -20.33 23.27
N THR A 585 6.02 -19.33 23.76
CA THR A 585 5.28 -19.39 25.01
C THR A 585 3.79 -19.12 24.80
N TYR A 586 3.00 -19.34 25.83
CA TYR A 586 1.59 -18.98 25.75
C TYR A 586 1.38 -17.53 26.23
N VAL A 587 0.15 -17.06 26.03
CA VAL A 587 -0.32 -15.75 26.44
C VAL A 587 -0.20 -15.54 27.95
N ASN A 588 0.47 -14.49 28.37
CA ASN A 588 0.60 -14.16 29.78
C ASN A 588 0.05 -12.74 30.04
N PRO A 589 -1.01 -12.59 30.87
CA PRO A 589 -1.34 -11.30 31.43
C PRO A 589 -0.17 -10.83 32.30
N ASP A 590 0.42 -9.69 31.95
CA ASP A 590 1.62 -9.18 32.60
C ASP A 590 1.36 -7.75 33.08
N PRO A 591 1.43 -7.47 34.38
CA PRO A 591 1.37 -6.10 34.88
C PRO A 591 2.55 -5.29 34.39
N SER A 592 2.29 -4.14 33.83
CA SER A 592 3.37 -3.25 33.37
C SER A 592 3.13 -1.79 33.69
N ALA A 593 4.18 -1.00 33.50
CA ALA A 593 4.07 0.45 33.63
C ALA A 593 3.13 1.01 32.56
N PRO A 594 2.15 1.85 32.93
CA PRO A 594 1.19 2.43 31.98
C PRO A 594 1.81 3.23 30.84
N GLY A 595 3.04 3.73 31.01
CA GLY A 595 3.82 4.41 29.98
C GLY A 595 4.33 3.50 28.86
N GLN A 596 4.24 2.18 29.01
CA GLN A 596 4.62 1.24 27.95
C GLN A 596 3.66 1.38 26.78
N GLY A 597 4.21 1.41 25.57
CA GLY A 597 3.42 1.39 24.35
C GLY A 597 3.11 -0.03 23.90
N CYS A 598 1.83 -0.33 23.76
CA CYS A 598 1.29 -1.62 23.31
C CYS A 598 0.31 -1.40 22.17
N MET A 599 0.10 -2.44 21.37
CA MET A 599 -0.94 -2.44 20.35
C MET A 599 -2.35 -2.60 20.94
N SER A 600 -3.33 -2.26 20.15
CA SER A 600 -4.74 -2.50 20.50
C SER A 600 -5.42 -3.27 19.37
N ARG A 601 -5.96 -4.43 19.70
CA ARG A 601 -6.90 -5.16 18.86
C ARG A 601 -8.30 -4.97 19.48
N LEU A 602 -9.18 -4.33 18.72
CA LEU A 602 -10.49 -3.97 19.24
C LEU A 602 -11.53 -5.03 18.95
N VAL A 603 -12.61 -5.00 19.72
CA VAL A 603 -13.73 -5.93 19.56
C VAL A 603 -15.06 -5.21 19.65
N GLN A 604 -16.10 -5.88 19.17
CA GLN A 604 -17.51 -5.48 19.37
C GLN A 604 -18.30 -6.69 19.84
N ASN A 605 -19.14 -6.53 20.85
CA ASN A 605 -19.97 -7.62 21.34
C ASN A 605 -20.94 -8.08 20.26
N ILE A 606 -21.08 -9.39 20.11
CA ILE A 606 -22.09 -10.05 19.28
C ILE A 606 -23.15 -10.59 20.26
N ASN A 607 -24.38 -10.13 20.08
CA ASN A 607 -25.53 -10.62 20.85
C ASN A 607 -26.04 -11.93 20.27
#